data_064007c1e61e3dee7e28fc2053514c3c
#
_entry.id   064007c1e61e3dee7e28fc2053514c3c
#
_cell.length_a   1.000
_cell.length_b   1.000
_cell.length_c   1.000
_cell.angle_alpha   90.00
_cell.angle_beta   90.00
_cell.angle_gamma   90.00
#
_symmetry.space_group_name_H-M   'P 1'
#
loop_
_entity.id
_entity.type
_entity.pdbx_description
1 polymer ?
#
loop_
_entity_poly.entity_id
_entity_poly.type
_entity_poly.pdbx_seq_one_letter_code
_entity_poly.pdbx_strand_id
1 'polypeptide(L)'
;MILELRVKNCFVFKNQIIFSLDLFNKTTAIYGPNNAGKSCLIKCIQAMKDILLNKKVKLKSNLFSDSSICELGITFLYRDMKYSYDIKYDSKLNHIVYESLTSKDIILYKRDLLNQIFDCKDEQTKRFMPYMVSDNVLFHVMNTEYMKNIKDVFVNFAHTMDIISTNQWNVSSGSVKLIKLLDHIETQIILIVDNLDGGLDSGVVNKILEISTSSQLIFVAYNTSISNCDEYWFIHRKNENVYVYSFDNLKNVMELYQKGMLGAVSEPRLIESLIDLKRL
;
A
#
# COMPACT_ATOMS: atom_id res chain seq x y z
N MET A 1 -2.77 12.46 -0.40
CA MET A 1 -2.02 11.69 -1.42
C MET A 1 -1.00 10.80 -0.72
N ILE A 2 -0.88 9.52 -1.09
CA ILE A 2 0.19 8.63 -0.63
C ILE A 2 1.44 8.92 -1.45
N LEU A 3 2.59 9.06 -0.80
CA LEU A 3 3.88 9.29 -1.44
C LEU A 3 4.79 8.06 -1.36
N GLU A 4 4.68 7.28 -0.28
CA GLU A 4 5.53 6.13 -0.08
C GLU A 4 4.88 5.12 0.88
N LEU A 5 5.05 3.85 0.58
CA LEU A 5 4.76 2.74 1.47
C LEU A 5 6.05 1.95 1.71
N ARG A 6 6.40 1.73 2.97
CA ARG A 6 7.52 0.88 3.42
C ARG A 6 6.97 -0.37 4.07
N VAL A 7 7.46 -1.54 3.68
CA VAL A 7 7.03 -2.82 4.24
C VAL A 7 8.24 -3.70 4.47
N LYS A 8 8.33 -4.34 5.64
CA LYS A 8 9.34 -5.35 5.94
C LYS A 8 8.78 -6.40 6.85
N ASN A 9 9.16 -7.65 6.61
CA ASN A 9 8.74 -8.81 7.38
C ASN A 9 7.21 -8.89 7.56
N CYS A 10 6.45 -8.58 6.53
CA CYS A 10 4.99 -8.55 6.56
C CYS A 10 4.41 -9.34 5.39
N PHE A 11 3.52 -10.30 5.65
CA PHE A 11 2.93 -11.21 4.67
C PHE A 11 4.02 -11.93 3.85
N VAL A 12 4.09 -11.67 2.53
CA VAL A 12 5.08 -12.26 1.62
C VAL A 12 6.40 -11.49 1.57
N PHE A 13 6.45 -10.29 2.13
CA PHE A 13 7.61 -9.41 2.09
C PHE A 13 8.56 -9.71 3.25
N LYS A 14 9.62 -10.52 3.00
CA LYS A 14 10.66 -10.83 3.99
C LYS A 14 11.59 -9.64 4.19
N ASN A 15 12.12 -9.13 3.09
CA ASN A 15 13.01 -7.98 3.09
C ASN A 15 12.23 -6.68 3.01
N GLN A 16 12.90 -5.58 3.31
CA GLN A 16 12.30 -4.26 3.14
C GLN A 16 12.05 -3.98 1.66
N ILE A 17 10.83 -3.56 1.37
CA ILE A 17 10.43 -2.98 0.11
C ILE A 17 10.00 -1.53 0.34
N ILE A 18 10.25 -0.69 -0.65
CA ILE A 18 9.82 0.70 -0.69
C ILE A 18 9.04 0.89 -1.99
N PHE A 19 7.78 1.29 -1.85
CA PHE A 19 6.88 1.62 -2.94
C PHE A 19 6.68 3.13 -2.91
N SER A 20 7.48 3.85 -3.72
CA SER A 20 7.49 5.32 -3.78
C SER A 20 6.68 5.79 -4.97
N LEU A 21 5.82 6.77 -4.75
CA LEU A 21 4.92 7.33 -5.75
C LEU A 21 5.29 8.79 -6.01
N ASP A 22 5.36 9.18 -7.29
CA ASP A 22 5.61 10.56 -7.66
C ASP A 22 4.38 11.42 -7.36
N LEU A 23 4.62 12.64 -6.90
CA LEU A 23 3.57 13.66 -6.63
C LEU A 23 2.75 14.03 -7.86
N PHE A 24 3.35 13.93 -9.04
CA PHE A 24 2.73 14.33 -10.31
C PHE A 24 2.00 13.17 -10.97
N ASN A 25 2.31 11.93 -10.60
CA ASN A 25 1.68 10.73 -11.15
C ASN A 25 0.39 10.45 -10.39
N LYS A 26 -0.72 10.48 -11.13
CA LYS A 26 -2.05 10.24 -10.57
C LYS A 26 -2.48 8.79 -10.71
N THR A 27 -2.01 8.11 -11.75
CA THR A 27 -2.37 6.74 -12.05
C THR A 27 -1.15 5.82 -11.95
N THR A 28 -1.22 4.86 -11.05
CA THR A 28 -0.14 3.89 -10.80
C THR A 28 -0.66 2.47 -10.98
N ALA A 29 -0.10 1.75 -11.92
CA ALA A 29 -0.42 0.36 -12.20
C ALA A 29 0.60 -0.59 -11.56
N ILE A 30 0.12 -1.64 -10.90
CA ILE A 30 0.93 -2.68 -10.27
C ILE A 30 0.76 -3.99 -11.03
N TYR A 31 1.85 -4.45 -11.63
CA TYR A 31 1.92 -5.69 -12.40
C TYR A 31 2.78 -6.75 -11.74
N GLY A 32 2.66 -7.98 -12.20
CA GLY A 32 3.47 -9.10 -11.78
C GLY A 32 2.71 -10.42 -11.95
N PRO A 33 3.39 -11.56 -11.91
CA PRO A 33 2.75 -12.87 -12.02
C PRO A 33 1.83 -13.16 -10.83
N ASN A 34 0.97 -14.19 -10.97
CA ASN A 34 0.14 -14.65 -9.86
C ASN A 34 1.03 -15.05 -8.68
N ASN A 35 0.54 -14.80 -7.47
CA ASN A 35 1.25 -15.06 -6.21
C ASN A 35 2.56 -14.27 -6.01
N ALA A 36 2.87 -13.28 -6.84
CA ALA A 36 4.04 -12.41 -6.66
C ALA A 36 3.97 -11.50 -5.43
N GLY A 37 2.75 -11.20 -4.96
CA GLY A 37 2.55 -10.33 -3.78
C GLY A 37 1.74 -9.06 -4.03
N LYS A 38 1.18 -8.87 -5.24
CA LYS A 38 0.39 -7.67 -5.60
C LYS A 38 -0.71 -7.37 -4.57
N SER A 39 -1.62 -8.31 -4.33
CA SER A 39 -2.70 -8.14 -3.34
C SER A 39 -2.17 -8.04 -1.89
N CYS A 40 -0.96 -8.55 -1.61
CA CYS A 40 -0.34 -8.37 -0.30
C CYS A 40 0.12 -6.92 -0.09
N LEU A 41 0.57 -6.22 -1.15
CA LEU A 41 0.88 -4.80 -1.09
C LEU A 41 -0.38 -3.99 -0.77
N ILE A 42 -1.49 -4.27 -1.45
CA ILE A 42 -2.79 -3.64 -1.15
C ILE A 42 -3.23 -3.92 0.29
N LYS A 43 -3.04 -5.15 0.79
CA LYS A 43 -3.34 -5.49 2.20
C LYS A 43 -2.48 -4.69 3.19
N CYS A 44 -1.22 -4.36 2.86
CA CYS A 44 -0.39 -3.50 3.69
C CYS A 44 -0.94 -2.08 3.76
N ILE A 45 -1.41 -1.52 2.63
CA ILE A 45 -2.07 -0.20 2.62
C ILE A 45 -3.38 -0.24 3.42
N GLN A 46 -4.18 -1.29 3.24
CA GLN A 46 -5.42 -1.47 4.02
C GLN A 46 -5.12 -1.56 5.53
N ALA A 47 -4.09 -2.29 5.92
CA ALA A 47 -3.70 -2.40 7.31
C ALA A 47 -3.27 -1.04 7.89
N MET A 48 -2.52 -0.23 7.15
CA MET A 48 -2.18 1.14 7.56
C MET A 48 -3.43 2.00 7.72
N LYS A 49 -4.35 1.98 6.74
CA LYS A 49 -5.63 2.69 6.84
C LYS A 49 -6.41 2.27 8.10
N ASP A 50 -6.49 0.98 8.37
CA ASP A 50 -7.23 0.45 9.51
C ASP A 50 -6.57 0.84 10.85
N ILE A 51 -5.23 0.85 10.93
CA ILE A 51 -4.48 1.35 12.08
C ILE A 51 -4.78 2.84 12.32
N LEU A 52 -4.75 3.66 11.27
CA LEU A 52 -5.05 5.09 11.36
C LEU A 52 -6.50 5.35 11.82
N LEU A 53 -7.43 4.46 11.52
CA LEU A 53 -8.83 4.50 11.94
C LEU A 53 -9.11 3.79 13.27
N ASN A 54 -8.09 3.35 14.00
CA ASN A 54 -8.23 2.58 15.25
C ASN A 54 -9.01 1.28 15.11
N LYS A 55 -8.97 0.66 13.95
CA LYS A 55 -9.55 -0.68 13.75
C LYS A 55 -8.55 -1.75 14.16
N LYS A 56 -9.07 -2.88 14.64
CA LYS A 56 -8.23 -4.04 14.95
C LYS A 56 -7.59 -4.61 13.70
N VAL A 57 -6.27 -4.67 13.69
CA VAL A 57 -5.48 -5.24 12.59
C VAL A 57 -4.74 -6.48 13.08
N LYS A 58 -4.68 -7.50 12.23
CA LYS A 58 -3.84 -8.68 12.46
C LYS A 58 -2.82 -8.75 11.34
N LEU A 59 -1.62 -8.28 11.59
CA LEU A 59 -0.48 -8.46 10.70
C LEU A 59 0.15 -9.82 10.92
N LYS A 60 0.61 -10.44 9.85
CA LYS A 60 1.34 -11.70 9.89
C LYS A 60 2.77 -11.44 9.46
N SER A 61 3.74 -11.85 10.28
CA SER A 61 5.14 -11.88 9.89
C SER A 61 5.35 -12.85 8.74
N ASN A 62 6.41 -12.64 7.98
CA ASN A 62 6.77 -13.52 6.88
C ASN A 62 7.12 -14.93 7.41
N LEU A 63 6.65 -15.97 6.74
CA LEU A 63 6.83 -17.35 7.15
C LEU A 63 8.30 -17.82 7.15
N PHE A 64 9.16 -17.15 6.38
CA PHE A 64 10.59 -17.44 6.25
C PHE A 64 11.46 -16.50 7.10
N SER A 65 10.87 -15.78 8.04
CA SER A 65 11.58 -14.89 8.96
C SER A 65 11.53 -15.41 10.37
N ASP A 66 12.65 -15.34 11.09
CA ASP A 66 12.75 -15.70 12.50
C ASP A 66 12.12 -14.62 13.41
N SER A 67 11.93 -13.41 12.90
CA SER A 67 11.35 -12.30 13.64
C SER A 67 9.82 -12.29 13.55
N SER A 68 9.15 -12.06 14.68
CA SER A 68 7.71 -11.78 14.73
C SER A 68 7.34 -10.32 14.42
N ILE A 69 8.33 -9.45 14.28
CA ILE A 69 8.13 -8.00 14.11
C ILE A 69 7.86 -7.67 12.65
N CYS A 70 6.64 -7.23 12.34
CA CYS A 70 6.27 -6.62 11.07
C CYS A 70 6.57 -5.12 11.11
N GLU A 71 7.21 -4.58 10.08
CA GLU A 71 7.47 -3.15 9.96
C GLU A 71 6.64 -2.58 8.80
N LEU A 72 5.82 -1.58 9.10
CA LEU A 72 5.05 -0.83 8.12
C LEU A 72 5.27 0.67 8.29
N GLY A 73 5.39 1.38 7.16
CA GLY A 73 5.46 2.83 7.17
C GLY A 73 4.71 3.42 5.99
N ILE A 74 4.11 4.58 6.19
CA ILE A 74 3.44 5.36 5.15
C ILE A 74 3.91 6.80 5.19
N THR A 75 4.26 7.33 4.03
CA THR A 75 4.49 8.77 3.85
C THR A 75 3.37 9.32 2.98
N PHE A 76 2.76 10.41 3.41
CA PHE A 76 1.63 11.01 2.71
C PHE A 76 1.64 12.54 2.79
N LEU A 77 0.98 13.15 1.82
CA LEU A 77 0.70 14.59 1.78
C LEU A 77 -0.76 14.81 2.16
N TYR A 78 -0.99 15.68 3.13
CA TYR A 78 -2.31 16.10 3.56
C TYR A 78 -2.31 17.59 3.92
N ARG A 79 -3.16 18.40 3.27
CA ARG A 79 -3.22 19.86 3.43
C ARG A 79 -1.83 20.51 3.31
N ASP A 80 -1.11 20.19 2.23
CA ASP A 80 0.23 20.68 1.91
C ASP A 80 1.34 20.36 2.94
N MET A 81 1.03 19.47 3.87
CA MET A 81 1.98 18.98 4.85
C MET A 81 2.34 17.51 4.59
N LYS A 82 3.65 17.24 4.54
CA LYS A 82 4.18 15.89 4.41
C LYS A 82 4.32 15.27 5.80
N TYR A 83 3.75 14.09 5.95
CA TYR A 83 3.83 13.27 7.16
C TYR A 83 4.45 11.92 6.82
N SER A 84 5.30 11.40 7.70
CA SER A 84 5.81 10.03 7.63
C SER A 84 5.51 9.34 8.95
N TYR A 85 4.81 8.21 8.86
CA TYR A 85 4.38 7.42 10.01
C TYR A 85 4.88 5.98 9.86
N ASP A 86 5.64 5.51 10.85
CA ASP A 86 6.25 4.20 10.88
C ASP A 86 5.83 3.44 12.13
N ILE A 87 5.53 2.16 11.98
CA ILE A 87 5.18 1.25 13.07
C ILE A 87 5.99 -0.04 13.00
N LYS A 88 6.22 -0.65 14.19
CA LYS A 88 6.59 -2.05 14.32
C LYS A 88 5.51 -2.76 15.13
N TYR A 89 5.00 -3.82 14.55
CA TYR A 89 3.93 -4.63 15.11
C TYR A 89 4.43 -6.03 15.41
N ASP A 90 4.30 -6.48 16.66
CA ASP A 90 4.61 -7.86 17.03
C ASP A 90 3.41 -8.75 16.67
N SER A 91 3.60 -9.63 15.68
CA SER A 91 2.55 -10.53 15.18
C SER A 91 2.21 -11.67 16.14
N LYS A 92 3.08 -11.99 17.12
CA LYS A 92 2.81 -12.99 18.17
C LYS A 92 2.01 -12.38 19.30
N LEU A 93 2.35 -11.17 19.72
CA LEU A 93 1.69 -10.46 20.82
C LEU A 93 0.46 -9.68 20.34
N ASN A 94 0.32 -9.48 19.03
CA ASN A 94 -0.75 -8.70 18.38
C ASN A 94 -0.83 -7.26 18.86
N HIS A 95 0.31 -6.59 19.07
CA HIS A 95 0.34 -5.18 19.46
C HIS A 95 1.49 -4.39 18.79
N ILE A 96 1.35 -3.05 18.83
CA ILE A 96 2.35 -2.13 18.30
C ILE A 96 3.44 -1.94 19.35
N VAL A 97 4.69 -2.31 19.02
CA VAL A 97 5.86 -2.15 19.89
C VAL A 97 6.68 -0.91 19.60
N TYR A 98 6.47 -0.31 18.44
CA TYR A 98 7.14 0.92 18.02
C TYR A 98 6.21 1.74 17.15
N GLU A 99 6.23 3.05 17.33
CA GLU A 99 5.63 4.00 16.42
C GLU A 99 6.43 5.31 16.40
N SER A 100 6.51 5.92 15.22
CA SER A 100 7.17 7.20 15.02
C SER A 100 6.42 8.02 13.99
N LEU A 101 6.17 9.26 14.32
CA LEU A 101 5.58 10.25 13.44
C LEU A 101 6.54 11.41 13.22
N THR A 102 6.80 11.71 11.95
CA THR A 102 7.59 12.87 11.54
C THR A 102 6.80 13.75 10.58
N SER A 103 7.08 15.05 10.59
CA SER A 103 6.60 16.00 9.60
C SER A 103 7.70 17.00 9.31
N LYS A 104 7.98 17.25 8.02
CA LYS A 104 9.10 18.10 7.57
C LYS A 104 10.41 17.72 8.25
N ASP A 105 10.70 16.41 8.33
CA ASP A 105 11.88 15.83 8.97
C ASP A 105 12.04 16.11 10.48
N ILE A 106 10.99 16.65 11.10
CA ILE A 106 10.94 16.87 12.54
C ILE A 106 10.11 15.73 13.17
N ILE A 107 10.67 15.11 14.22
CA ILE A 107 9.95 14.11 15.01
C ILE A 107 8.84 14.83 15.79
N LEU A 108 7.60 14.46 15.53
CA LEU A 108 6.44 14.93 16.28
C LEU A 108 6.25 14.09 17.54
N TYR A 109 6.34 12.77 17.41
CA TYR A 109 6.49 11.87 18.53
C TYR A 109 7.15 10.54 18.09
N LYS A 110 7.75 9.83 19.06
CA LYS A 110 8.32 8.51 18.91
C LYS A 110 8.07 7.71 20.19
N ARG A 111 7.53 6.50 20.04
CA ARG A 111 7.36 5.53 21.12
C ARG A 111 8.04 4.22 20.71
N ASP A 112 9.01 3.79 21.50
CA ASP A 112 9.71 2.52 21.33
C ASP A 112 9.64 1.75 22.65
N LEU A 113 8.72 0.81 22.74
CA LEU A 113 8.50 0.01 23.96
C LEU A 113 9.64 -1.00 24.19
N LEU A 114 10.31 -1.45 23.12
CA LEU A 114 11.38 -2.42 23.21
C LEU A 114 12.64 -1.79 23.83
N ASN A 115 12.94 -0.54 23.45
CA ASN A 115 14.13 0.19 23.91
C ASN A 115 13.81 1.23 24.99
N GLN A 116 12.55 1.34 25.42
CA GLN A 116 12.07 2.32 26.42
C GLN A 116 12.39 3.79 26.00
N ILE A 117 12.28 4.10 24.71
CA ILE A 117 12.51 5.44 24.18
C ILE A 117 11.18 6.12 23.95
N PHE A 118 11.00 7.28 24.60
CA PHE A 118 9.80 8.09 24.49
C PHE A 118 10.20 9.53 24.19
N ASP A 119 9.82 10.01 23.03
CA ASP A 119 10.07 11.37 22.59
C ASP A 119 8.83 12.00 22.00
N CYS A 120 8.59 13.27 22.32
CA CYS A 120 7.45 14.01 21.80
C CYS A 120 7.77 15.51 21.84
N LYS A 121 7.33 16.22 20.83
CA LYS A 121 7.45 17.67 20.75
C LYS A 121 6.64 18.38 21.84
N ASP A 122 5.55 17.78 22.28
CA ASP A 122 4.72 18.27 23.39
C ASP A 122 5.16 17.63 24.71
N GLU A 123 5.67 18.45 25.64
CA GLU A 123 6.22 17.99 26.92
C GLU A 123 5.18 17.33 27.82
N GLN A 124 3.92 17.78 27.76
CA GLN A 124 2.85 17.15 28.52
C GLN A 124 2.60 15.71 28.01
N THR A 125 2.49 15.54 26.71
CA THR A 125 2.36 14.24 26.07
C THR A 125 3.55 13.34 26.42
N LYS A 126 4.79 13.85 26.30
CA LYS A 126 6.01 13.11 26.58
C LYS A 126 6.03 12.50 27.98
N ARG A 127 5.60 13.24 28.99
CA ARG A 127 5.55 12.78 30.40
C ARG A 127 4.60 11.58 30.59
N PHE A 128 3.52 11.51 29.83
CA PHE A 128 2.52 10.43 29.98
C PHE A 128 2.80 9.22 29.10
N MET A 129 3.59 9.34 28.03
CA MET A 129 3.87 8.26 27.07
C MET A 129 4.37 6.96 27.74
N PRO A 130 5.31 6.99 28.73
CA PRO A 130 5.80 5.75 29.36
C PRO A 130 4.72 4.93 30.09
N TYR A 131 3.65 5.59 30.51
CA TYR A 131 2.53 4.94 31.23
C TYR A 131 1.44 4.42 30.30
N MET A 132 1.50 4.77 29.03
CA MET A 132 0.53 4.37 28.01
C MET A 132 0.98 3.08 27.32
N VAL A 133 0.90 1.96 28.02
CA VAL A 133 1.07 0.63 27.44
C VAL A 133 -0.28 0.22 26.85
N SER A 134 -0.42 0.35 25.55
CA SER A 134 -1.65 0.05 24.83
C SER A 134 -1.34 -0.67 23.51
N ASP A 135 -2.21 -1.61 23.16
CA ASP A 135 -2.20 -2.29 21.85
C ASP A 135 -2.53 -1.34 20.70
N ASN A 136 -3.08 -0.17 21.01
CA ASN A 136 -3.50 0.84 20.06
C ASN A 136 -2.40 1.87 19.80
N VAL A 137 -2.54 2.61 18.70
CA VAL A 137 -1.68 3.75 18.38
C VAL A 137 -1.84 4.87 19.41
N LEU A 138 -0.74 5.57 19.67
CA LEU A 138 -0.66 6.55 20.76
C LEU A 138 -1.68 7.68 20.64
N PHE A 139 -1.88 8.24 19.45
CA PHE A 139 -2.83 9.36 19.24
C PHE A 139 -4.32 8.97 19.41
N HIS A 140 -4.64 7.67 19.47
CA HIS A 140 -6.00 7.24 19.79
C HIS A 140 -6.24 7.05 21.30
N VAL A 141 -5.20 6.83 22.08
CA VAL A 141 -5.31 6.56 23.52
C VAL A 141 -4.98 7.79 24.38
N MET A 142 -4.19 8.72 23.87
CA MET A 142 -3.86 9.95 24.59
C MET A 142 -4.84 11.07 24.29
N ASN A 143 -5.27 11.77 25.36
CA ASN A 143 -6.29 12.82 25.31
C ASN A 143 -5.73 14.24 25.40
N THR A 144 -4.42 14.44 25.18
CA THR A 144 -3.84 15.79 25.10
C THR A 144 -4.33 16.51 23.84
N GLU A 145 -4.42 17.83 23.88
CA GLU A 145 -4.82 18.63 22.71
C GLU A 145 -3.90 18.39 21.51
N TYR A 146 -2.60 18.25 21.78
CA TYR A 146 -1.59 17.92 20.78
C TYR A 146 -1.91 16.61 20.05
N MET A 147 -2.23 15.55 20.79
CA MET A 147 -2.55 14.25 20.21
C MET A 147 -3.91 14.23 19.51
N LYS A 148 -4.87 15.02 19.97
CA LYS A 148 -6.15 15.20 19.26
C LYS A 148 -5.95 15.82 17.87
N ASN A 149 -5.10 16.85 17.76
CA ASN A 149 -4.80 17.47 16.47
C ASN A 149 -4.11 16.49 15.52
N ILE A 150 -3.18 15.66 16.01
CA ILE A 150 -2.56 14.59 15.22
C ILE A 150 -3.62 13.57 14.78
N LYS A 151 -4.45 13.10 15.70
CA LYS A 151 -5.53 12.16 15.40
C LYS A 151 -6.44 12.68 14.30
N ASP A 152 -6.86 13.94 14.35
CA ASP A 152 -7.73 14.53 13.34
C ASP A 152 -7.09 14.52 11.95
N VAL A 153 -5.80 14.84 11.86
CA VAL A 153 -5.05 14.76 10.58
C VAL A 153 -5.08 13.35 10.03
N PHE A 154 -4.77 12.34 10.86
CA PHE A 154 -4.63 10.95 10.42
C PHE A 154 -5.95 10.30 10.07
N VAL A 155 -6.97 10.52 10.90
CA VAL A 155 -8.31 9.98 10.68
C VAL A 155 -8.92 10.59 9.42
N ASN A 156 -8.80 11.91 9.25
CA ASN A 156 -9.29 12.58 8.04
C ASN A 156 -8.52 12.13 6.79
N PHE A 157 -7.19 11.97 6.86
CA PHE A 157 -6.42 11.40 5.77
C PHE A 157 -6.89 9.97 5.43
N ALA A 158 -7.07 9.11 6.43
CA ALA A 158 -7.53 7.75 6.22
C ALA A 158 -8.91 7.68 5.56
N HIS A 159 -9.80 8.64 5.84
CA HIS A 159 -11.11 8.76 5.19
C HIS A 159 -11.02 9.22 3.72
N THR A 160 -9.92 9.84 3.29
CA THR A 160 -9.73 10.16 1.86
C THR A 160 -9.37 8.95 1.01
N MET A 161 -9.03 7.82 1.63
CA MET A 161 -8.67 6.59 0.94
C MET A 161 -9.87 5.66 0.82
N ASP A 162 -10.08 5.09 -0.35
CA ASP A 162 -10.93 3.92 -0.51
C ASP A 162 -10.14 2.76 -1.12
N ILE A 163 -10.39 1.55 -0.60
CA ILE A 163 -9.66 0.34 -1.01
C ILE A 163 -10.70 -0.71 -1.35
N ILE A 164 -10.76 -1.06 -2.61
CA ILE A 164 -11.75 -1.98 -3.15
C ILE A 164 -11.09 -3.15 -3.88
N SER A 165 -11.77 -4.28 -3.87
CA SER A 165 -11.41 -5.43 -4.71
C SER A 165 -12.58 -5.77 -5.61
N THR A 166 -12.38 -5.73 -6.92
CA THR A 166 -13.44 -6.05 -7.88
C THR A 166 -13.88 -7.51 -7.79
N ASN A 167 -13.03 -8.39 -7.26
CA ASN A 167 -13.37 -9.80 -7.01
C ASN A 167 -14.45 -9.98 -5.94
N GLN A 168 -14.63 -9.02 -5.04
CA GLN A 168 -15.64 -9.07 -3.96
C GLN A 168 -17.01 -8.59 -4.43
N TRP A 169 -17.10 -8.00 -5.61
CA TRP A 169 -18.37 -7.60 -6.17
C TRP A 169 -19.09 -8.83 -6.77
N ASN A 170 -20.12 -9.31 -6.08
CA ASN A 170 -20.99 -10.39 -6.55
C ASN A 170 -21.85 -9.94 -7.74
N VAL A 171 -21.23 -9.41 -8.78
CA VAL A 171 -21.89 -8.85 -9.95
C VAL A 171 -21.31 -9.50 -11.20
N SER A 172 -22.13 -10.15 -11.98
CA SER A 172 -21.73 -10.85 -13.20
C SER A 172 -21.51 -9.93 -14.40
N SER A 173 -22.05 -8.70 -14.40
CA SER A 173 -21.95 -7.81 -15.54
C SER A 173 -20.85 -6.75 -15.37
N GLY A 174 -19.99 -6.60 -16.38
CA GLY A 174 -18.96 -5.56 -16.42
C GLY A 174 -19.54 -4.14 -16.30
N SER A 175 -20.75 -3.89 -16.80
CA SER A 175 -21.42 -2.59 -16.72
C SER A 175 -21.69 -2.16 -15.28
N VAL A 176 -22.13 -3.07 -14.40
CA VAL A 176 -22.40 -2.73 -13.00
C VAL A 176 -21.09 -2.51 -12.24
N LYS A 177 -20.04 -3.27 -12.57
CA LYS A 177 -18.68 -3.02 -12.03
C LYS A 177 -18.18 -1.64 -12.43
N LEU A 178 -18.38 -1.26 -13.69
CA LEU A 178 -17.99 0.05 -14.22
C LEU A 178 -18.71 1.18 -13.49
N ILE A 179 -20.02 1.11 -13.32
CA ILE A 179 -20.80 2.14 -12.61
C ILE A 179 -20.30 2.33 -11.19
N LYS A 180 -20.10 1.23 -10.44
CA LYS A 180 -19.55 1.29 -9.09
C LYS A 180 -18.16 1.92 -9.04
N LEU A 181 -17.31 1.56 -10.00
CA LEU A 181 -15.96 2.09 -10.05
C LEU A 181 -15.94 3.60 -10.34
N LEU A 182 -16.78 4.07 -11.27
CA LEU A 182 -16.95 5.48 -11.59
C LEU A 182 -17.42 6.28 -10.37
N ASP A 183 -18.39 5.78 -9.64
CA ASP A 183 -18.91 6.38 -8.42
C ASP A 183 -17.78 6.58 -7.36
N HIS A 184 -16.91 5.59 -7.19
CA HIS A 184 -15.74 5.70 -6.31
C HIS A 184 -14.71 6.72 -6.83
N ILE A 185 -14.45 6.77 -8.13
CA ILE A 185 -13.51 7.73 -8.74
C ILE A 185 -13.97 9.17 -8.54
N GLU A 186 -15.28 9.43 -8.66
CA GLU A 186 -15.84 10.76 -8.48
C GLU A 186 -15.86 11.22 -7.03
N THR A 187 -15.97 10.29 -6.09
CA THR A 187 -16.16 10.60 -4.67
C THR A 187 -14.89 10.56 -3.83
N GLN A 188 -13.86 9.80 -4.24
CA GLN A 188 -12.68 9.56 -3.44
C GLN A 188 -11.46 10.33 -3.95
N ILE A 189 -10.61 10.80 -3.01
CA ILE A 189 -9.34 11.49 -3.33
C ILE A 189 -8.24 10.46 -3.64
N ILE A 190 -8.26 9.31 -2.95
CA ILE A 190 -7.31 8.22 -3.13
C ILE A 190 -8.11 6.94 -3.32
N LEU A 191 -8.01 6.34 -4.49
CA LEU A 191 -8.67 5.08 -4.80
C LEU A 191 -7.64 3.98 -5.04
N ILE A 192 -7.78 2.87 -4.35
CA ILE A 192 -6.89 1.71 -4.47
C ILE A 192 -7.73 0.52 -4.88
N VAL A 193 -7.39 -0.08 -6.04
CA VAL A 193 -8.20 -1.14 -6.64
C VAL A 193 -7.39 -2.41 -6.82
N ASP A 194 -7.78 -3.48 -6.13
CA ASP A 194 -7.24 -4.81 -6.41
C ASP A 194 -8.01 -5.45 -7.57
N ASN A 195 -7.29 -5.82 -8.63
CA ASN A 195 -7.83 -6.44 -9.85
C ASN A 195 -8.78 -5.52 -10.64
N LEU A 196 -8.30 -4.34 -11.03
CA LEU A 196 -9.08 -3.33 -11.76
C LEU A 196 -9.69 -3.88 -13.06
N ASP A 197 -8.93 -4.66 -13.81
CA ASP A 197 -9.32 -5.27 -15.09
C ASP A 197 -10.15 -6.56 -14.95
N GLY A 198 -10.47 -6.97 -13.73
CA GLY A 198 -11.25 -8.17 -13.46
C GLY A 198 -12.66 -8.12 -14.05
N GLY A 199 -12.82 -8.61 -15.28
CA GLY A 199 -14.09 -8.65 -16.02
C GLY A 199 -14.44 -7.33 -16.72
N LEU A 200 -13.46 -6.45 -16.94
CA LEU A 200 -13.56 -5.27 -17.78
C LEU A 200 -12.65 -5.42 -19.01
N ASP A 201 -13.10 -4.90 -20.13
CA ASP A 201 -12.28 -4.78 -21.34
C ASP A 201 -11.18 -3.74 -21.14
N SER A 202 -10.00 -3.97 -21.75
CA SER A 202 -8.86 -3.05 -21.63
C SER A 202 -9.15 -1.65 -22.19
N GLY A 203 -9.96 -1.53 -23.22
CA GLY A 203 -10.40 -0.24 -23.75
C GLY A 203 -11.23 0.54 -22.75
N VAL A 204 -12.11 -0.15 -22.00
CA VAL A 204 -12.89 0.45 -20.91
C VAL A 204 -11.97 0.91 -19.78
N VAL A 205 -11.00 0.09 -19.38
CA VAL A 205 -10.04 0.44 -18.34
C VAL A 205 -9.20 1.65 -18.75
N ASN A 206 -8.67 1.68 -19.97
CA ASN A 206 -7.93 2.84 -20.48
C ASN A 206 -8.76 4.12 -20.46
N LYS A 207 -10.07 4.03 -20.78
CA LYS A 207 -10.98 5.17 -20.70
C LYS A 207 -11.22 5.65 -19.26
N ILE A 208 -11.30 4.73 -18.30
CA ILE A 208 -11.38 5.05 -16.87
C ILE A 208 -10.14 5.84 -16.43
N LEU A 209 -8.95 5.42 -16.87
CA LEU A 209 -7.70 6.10 -16.53
C LEU A 209 -7.66 7.54 -17.08
N GLU A 210 -8.18 7.77 -18.28
CA GLU A 210 -8.26 9.11 -18.87
C GLU A 210 -9.15 10.06 -18.07
N ILE A 211 -10.25 9.57 -17.46
CA ILE A 211 -11.19 10.41 -16.70
C ILE A 211 -10.82 10.56 -15.23
N SER A 212 -9.99 9.66 -14.67
CA SER A 212 -9.58 9.69 -13.26
C SER A 212 -8.50 10.76 -12.95
N THR A 213 -8.68 11.97 -13.46
CA THR A 213 -7.66 13.04 -13.37
C THR A 213 -7.61 13.77 -12.04
N SER A 214 -8.64 13.65 -11.20
CA SER A 214 -8.76 14.37 -9.92
C SER A 214 -8.28 13.57 -8.71
N SER A 215 -8.19 12.23 -8.83
CA SER A 215 -7.89 11.29 -7.76
C SER A 215 -6.54 10.62 -7.95
N GLN A 216 -5.88 10.24 -6.87
CA GLN A 216 -4.77 9.30 -6.95
C GLN A 216 -5.33 7.88 -7.07
N LEU A 217 -5.11 7.24 -8.21
CA LEU A 217 -5.55 5.89 -8.51
C LEU A 217 -4.36 4.91 -8.51
N ILE A 218 -4.34 3.99 -7.55
CA ILE A 218 -3.37 2.91 -7.46
C ILE A 218 -4.10 1.60 -7.73
N PHE A 219 -3.67 0.80 -8.69
CA PHE A 219 -4.40 -0.41 -9.00
C PHE A 219 -3.51 -1.59 -9.38
N VAL A 220 -4.01 -2.79 -9.08
CA VAL A 220 -3.45 -4.04 -9.58
C VAL A 220 -4.17 -4.42 -10.86
N ALA A 221 -3.40 -4.76 -11.90
CA ALA A 221 -3.91 -5.28 -13.16
C ALA A 221 -3.14 -6.52 -13.61
N TYR A 222 -3.79 -7.31 -14.45
CA TYR A 222 -3.22 -8.50 -15.08
C TYR A 222 -3.12 -8.34 -16.59
N ASN A 223 -4.00 -7.54 -17.19
CA ASN A 223 -4.01 -7.31 -18.62
C ASN A 223 -2.94 -6.30 -19.02
N THR A 224 -1.98 -6.75 -19.81
CA THR A 224 -0.84 -5.95 -20.28
C THR A 224 -1.19 -4.97 -21.41
N SER A 225 -2.44 -4.95 -21.87
CA SER A 225 -2.93 -3.98 -22.85
C SER A 225 -3.39 -2.65 -22.22
N ILE A 226 -3.28 -2.51 -20.89
CA ILE A 226 -3.52 -1.25 -20.20
C ILE A 226 -2.24 -0.43 -20.28
N SER A 227 -2.28 0.69 -21.00
CA SER A 227 -1.09 1.46 -21.38
C SER A 227 -1.11 2.93 -20.98
N ASN A 228 -2.24 3.45 -20.48
CA ASN A 228 -2.42 4.87 -20.21
C ASN A 228 -2.20 5.22 -18.72
N CYS A 229 -1.13 4.69 -18.11
CA CYS A 229 -0.77 5.00 -16.73
C CYS A 229 0.43 5.93 -16.68
N ASP A 230 0.48 6.77 -15.67
CA ASP A 230 1.62 7.65 -15.41
C ASP A 230 2.83 6.86 -14.91
N GLU A 231 2.59 5.81 -14.13
CA GLU A 231 3.64 5.03 -13.48
C GLU A 231 3.32 3.53 -13.48
N TYR A 232 4.36 2.71 -13.67
CA TYR A 232 4.26 1.25 -13.68
C TYR A 232 5.18 0.64 -12.62
N TRP A 233 4.60 -0.15 -11.73
CA TRP A 233 5.32 -0.93 -10.74
C TRP A 233 5.21 -2.41 -11.02
N PHE A 234 6.32 -3.12 -10.85
CA PHE A 234 6.40 -4.56 -11.07
C PHE A 234 6.78 -5.26 -9.79
N ILE A 235 6.03 -6.30 -9.45
CA ILE A 235 6.29 -7.17 -8.32
C ILE A 235 6.71 -8.54 -8.86
N HIS A 236 7.88 -8.97 -8.45
CA HIS A 236 8.45 -10.26 -8.83
C HIS A 236 8.87 -11.02 -7.59
N ARG A 237 8.58 -12.33 -7.56
CA ARG A 237 8.99 -13.22 -6.48
C ARG A 237 10.04 -14.18 -6.99
N LYS A 238 11.20 -14.21 -6.33
CA LYS A 238 12.26 -15.20 -6.59
C LYS A 238 12.59 -15.89 -5.27
N ASN A 239 12.31 -17.18 -5.19
CA ASN A 239 12.41 -17.97 -3.96
C ASN A 239 11.54 -17.34 -2.81
N GLU A 240 12.18 -17.01 -1.70
CA GLU A 240 11.54 -16.41 -0.53
C GLU A 240 11.44 -14.87 -0.59
N ASN A 241 12.11 -14.26 -1.57
CA ASN A 241 12.20 -12.81 -1.65
C ASN A 241 11.23 -12.25 -2.69
N VAL A 242 10.61 -11.13 -2.34
CA VAL A 242 9.80 -10.31 -3.23
C VAL A 242 10.56 -9.05 -3.56
N TYR A 243 10.63 -8.73 -4.84
CA TYR A 243 11.25 -7.53 -5.39
C TYR A 243 10.15 -6.64 -5.94
N VAL A 244 10.27 -5.36 -5.68
CA VAL A 244 9.32 -4.34 -6.15
C VAL A 244 10.15 -3.23 -6.80
N TYR A 245 9.82 -2.87 -8.03
CA TYR A 245 10.56 -1.86 -8.79
C TYR A 245 9.64 -1.13 -9.76
N SER A 246 9.96 0.11 -10.05
CA SER A 246 9.28 0.94 -11.05
C SER A 246 10.17 1.19 -12.26
N PHE A 247 9.53 1.52 -13.35
CA PHE A 247 10.18 2.04 -14.55
C PHE A 247 9.48 3.33 -14.95
N ASP A 248 10.17 4.43 -14.75
CA ASP A 248 9.73 5.74 -15.17
C ASP A 248 10.19 6.00 -16.61
N ASN A 249 9.33 6.61 -17.41
CA ASN A 249 9.67 7.12 -18.76
C ASN A 249 10.18 6.09 -19.79
N LEU A 250 9.98 4.80 -19.59
CA LEU A 250 10.30 3.80 -20.63
C LEU A 250 9.19 3.75 -21.68
N LYS A 251 9.53 4.15 -22.90
CA LYS A 251 8.69 3.82 -24.06
C LYS A 251 8.56 2.28 -24.16
N ASN A 252 7.31 1.80 -24.34
CA ASN A 252 7.01 0.38 -24.49
C ASN A 252 7.31 -0.51 -23.25
N VAL A 253 7.18 0.04 -22.06
CA VAL A 253 7.39 -0.70 -20.79
C VAL A 253 6.63 -2.02 -20.77
N MET A 254 5.39 -2.02 -21.24
CA MET A 254 4.54 -3.21 -21.26
C MET A 254 5.00 -4.26 -22.29
N GLU A 255 5.53 -3.82 -23.43
CA GLU A 255 6.12 -4.74 -24.42
C GLU A 255 7.38 -5.42 -23.86
N LEU A 256 8.22 -4.66 -23.15
CA LEU A 256 9.42 -5.20 -22.49
C LEU A 256 9.03 -6.19 -21.38
N TYR A 257 7.96 -5.89 -20.62
CA TYR A 257 7.44 -6.81 -19.61
C TYR A 257 6.91 -8.10 -20.23
N GLN A 258 6.11 -8.02 -21.32
CA GLN A 258 5.60 -9.17 -22.04
C GLN A 258 6.73 -10.06 -22.59
N LYS A 259 7.83 -9.45 -23.04
CA LYS A 259 9.04 -10.15 -23.50
C LYS A 259 9.89 -10.70 -22.36
N GLY A 260 9.53 -10.44 -21.08
CA GLY A 260 10.31 -10.84 -19.89
C GLY A 260 11.64 -10.12 -19.75
N MET A 261 11.82 -8.98 -20.42
CA MET A 261 13.08 -8.22 -20.41
C MET A 261 13.26 -7.37 -19.14
N LEU A 262 12.19 -7.20 -18.33
CA LEU A 262 12.20 -6.43 -17.09
C LEU A 262 12.44 -7.29 -15.84
N GLY A 263 12.94 -8.50 -15.99
CA GLY A 263 13.22 -9.41 -14.87
C GLY A 263 11.98 -10.06 -14.24
N ALA A 264 10.78 -9.54 -14.50
CA ALA A 264 9.50 -10.17 -14.18
C ALA A 264 8.99 -10.93 -15.41
N VAL A 265 8.39 -12.10 -15.19
CA VAL A 265 7.81 -12.90 -16.28
C VAL A 265 6.32 -12.63 -16.34
N SER A 266 5.82 -12.24 -17.51
CA SER A 266 4.38 -12.09 -17.73
C SER A 266 3.68 -13.45 -17.68
N GLU A 267 2.40 -13.49 -17.27
CA GLU A 267 1.60 -14.72 -17.22
C GLU A 267 1.58 -15.52 -18.52
N PRO A 268 1.40 -14.90 -19.73
CA PRO A 268 1.44 -15.64 -20.98
C PRO A 268 2.75 -16.40 -21.17
N ARG A 269 3.87 -15.76 -20.87
CA ARG A 269 5.20 -16.37 -21.04
C ARG A 269 5.50 -17.48 -20.04
N LEU A 270 4.94 -17.37 -18.82
CA LEU A 270 5.02 -18.45 -17.84
C LEU A 270 4.28 -19.71 -18.35
N ILE A 271 3.12 -19.53 -18.99
CA ILE A 271 2.33 -20.61 -19.57
C ILE A 271 3.09 -21.25 -20.74
N GLU A 272 3.69 -20.46 -21.62
CA GLU A 272 4.52 -20.96 -22.72
C GLU A 272 5.69 -21.81 -22.21
N SER A 273 6.43 -21.35 -21.20
CA SER A 273 7.54 -22.10 -20.61
C SER A 273 7.09 -23.40 -19.94
N LEU A 274 5.89 -23.43 -19.31
CA LEU A 274 5.31 -24.65 -18.74
C LEU A 274 4.84 -25.64 -19.81
N ILE A 275 4.36 -25.16 -20.96
CA ILE A 275 3.98 -26.01 -22.10
C ILE A 275 5.23 -26.64 -22.70
N ASP A 276 6.32 -25.90 -22.86
CA ASP A 276 7.58 -26.39 -23.40
C ASP A 276 8.21 -27.44 -22.47
N LEU A 277 8.16 -27.25 -21.16
CA LEU A 277 8.60 -28.22 -20.15
C LEU A 277 7.80 -29.54 -20.17
N LYS A 278 6.51 -29.49 -20.57
CA LYS A 278 5.68 -30.70 -20.71
C LYS A 278 5.91 -31.45 -22.02
N ARG A 279 6.61 -30.85 -22.98
CA ARG A 279 6.96 -31.45 -24.28
C ARG A 279 8.35 -32.11 -24.30
N LEU A 280 9.15 -31.90 -23.23
CA LEU A 280 10.41 -32.57 -22.93
C LEU A 280 10.17 -33.80 -22.06
#